data_77d79a41cff8b938ff255c153dcfbee9
#
_entry.id   77d79a41cff8b938ff255c153dcfbee9
#
_cell.length_a   1.000
_cell.length_b   1.000
_cell.length_c   1.000
_cell.angle_alpha   90.00
_cell.angle_beta   90.00
_cell.angle_gamma   90.00
#
_symmetry.space_group_name_H-M   'P 1'
#
loop_
_entity.id
_entity.type
_entity.pdbx_description
1 polymer ?
#
loop_
_entity_poly.entity_id
_entity_poly.type
_entity_poly.pdbx_seq_one_letter_code
_entity_poly.pdbx_strand_id
1 'polypeptide(L)'
;AEMTKKAIKLLDDKNAEKGFFLQVESASIDKADHASDACGMIGETEQIDEVIKEALDFAKEDGNTLVVVTADHAHTAEIVPDGEESVSAITRLQSPKDGGAIMSVGFGTQPWSIDAEGNLRTKSMQHPGTQVRIAGYGPGSENVNGQLDQTDAFYVMANALRLNGGTEGGQDLWEITMGNKVQSLAS
;
A
#
# COMPACT_ATOMS: atom_id res chain seq x y z
N ALA A 1 -6.77 -13.57 2.73
CA ALA A 1 -6.70 -13.82 4.20
C ALA A 1 -6.17 -15.24 4.50
N GLU A 2 -6.75 -16.33 3.98
CA GLU A 2 -6.38 -17.71 4.32
C GLU A 2 -4.89 -18.05 4.07
N MET A 3 -4.31 -17.62 2.94
CA MET A 3 -2.88 -17.83 2.66
C MET A 3 -2.00 -17.11 3.66
N THR A 4 -2.31 -15.87 4.00
CA THR A 4 -1.57 -15.05 4.98
C THR A 4 -1.58 -15.70 6.35
N LYS A 5 -2.74 -16.10 6.83
CA LYS A 5 -2.89 -16.84 8.09
C LYS A 5 -2.05 -18.12 8.12
N LYS A 6 -2.07 -18.88 7.02
CA LYS A 6 -1.24 -20.08 6.90
C LYS A 6 0.24 -19.79 6.89
N ALA A 7 0.66 -18.71 6.18
CA ALA A 7 2.05 -18.29 6.12
C ALA A 7 2.57 -17.86 7.50
N ILE A 8 1.83 -17.01 8.21
CA ILE A 8 2.16 -16.59 9.58
C ILE A 8 2.37 -17.82 10.47
N LYS A 9 1.39 -18.73 10.51
CA LYS A 9 1.48 -19.94 11.32
C LYS A 9 2.72 -20.79 10.99
N LEU A 10 3.06 -20.95 9.73
CA LEU A 10 4.21 -21.75 9.31
C LEU A 10 5.55 -21.10 9.64
N LEU A 11 5.61 -19.77 9.61
CA LEU A 11 6.83 -19.01 9.91
C LEU A 11 7.06 -18.91 11.41
N ASP A 12 6.03 -18.64 12.16
CA ASP A 12 6.06 -18.57 13.63
C ASP A 12 6.52 -19.91 14.24
N ASP A 13 5.91 -21.04 13.84
CA ASP A 13 6.27 -22.38 14.31
C ASP A 13 7.75 -22.76 14.04
N LYS A 14 8.38 -22.16 13.00
CA LYS A 14 9.72 -22.53 12.57
C LYS A 14 10.83 -21.62 13.08
N ASN A 15 10.52 -20.41 13.47
CA ASN A 15 11.50 -19.35 13.71
C ASN A 15 11.28 -18.63 15.05
N ALA A 16 10.64 -19.28 16.00
CA ALA A 16 10.27 -18.70 17.30
C ALA A 16 11.41 -17.96 18.04
N GLU A 17 12.67 -18.41 17.84
CA GLU A 17 13.83 -17.75 18.47
C GLU A 17 14.38 -16.55 17.69
N LYS A 18 14.17 -16.51 16.35
CA LYS A 18 14.79 -15.49 15.47
C LYS A 18 13.77 -14.54 14.85
N GLY A 19 12.48 -14.81 15.03
CA GLY A 19 11.43 -14.11 14.34
C GLY A 19 11.37 -14.43 12.85
N PHE A 20 10.53 -13.71 12.11
CA PHE A 20 10.38 -13.87 10.66
C PHE A 20 10.05 -12.54 10.00
N PHE A 21 10.25 -12.49 8.69
CA PHE A 21 9.76 -11.45 7.80
C PHE A 21 8.76 -12.08 6.82
N LEU A 22 7.59 -11.46 6.70
CA LEU A 22 6.58 -11.85 5.73
C LEU A 22 6.10 -10.61 4.97
N GLN A 23 6.25 -10.64 3.65
CA GLN A 23 5.63 -9.66 2.76
C GLN A 23 4.42 -10.30 2.08
N VAL A 24 3.31 -9.58 2.09
CA VAL A 24 2.07 -9.96 1.40
C VAL A 24 1.69 -8.82 0.48
N GLU A 25 1.49 -9.13 -0.79
CA GLU A 25 1.10 -8.18 -1.81
C GLU A 25 -0.30 -8.49 -2.35
N SER A 26 -1.15 -7.49 -2.44
CA SER A 26 -2.42 -7.56 -3.14
C SER A 26 -2.27 -6.99 -4.56
N ALA A 27 -1.50 -7.71 -5.38
CA ALA A 27 -1.10 -7.29 -6.73
C ALA A 27 -2.28 -7.03 -7.68
N SER A 28 -3.47 -7.53 -7.37
CA SER A 28 -4.64 -7.36 -8.23
C SER A 28 -5.29 -6.00 -8.11
N ILE A 29 -5.05 -5.23 -7.05
CA ILE A 29 -5.49 -3.83 -6.94
C ILE A 29 -4.85 -3.03 -8.07
N ASP A 30 -3.53 -3.06 -8.17
CA ASP A 30 -2.76 -2.40 -9.22
C ASP A 30 -3.21 -2.84 -10.63
N LYS A 31 -3.40 -4.14 -10.86
CA LYS A 31 -3.86 -4.66 -12.16
C LYS A 31 -5.25 -4.15 -12.54
N ALA A 32 -6.17 -4.07 -11.58
CA ALA A 32 -7.51 -3.54 -11.79
C ALA A 32 -7.46 -2.02 -12.08
N ASP A 33 -6.61 -1.29 -11.37
CA ASP A 33 -6.35 0.13 -11.61
C ASP A 33 -5.80 0.37 -13.01
N HIS A 34 -4.80 -0.38 -13.43
CA HIS A 34 -4.25 -0.32 -14.80
C HIS A 34 -5.30 -0.57 -15.87
N ALA A 35 -6.27 -1.44 -15.60
CA ALA A 35 -7.39 -1.73 -16.49
C ALA A 35 -8.53 -0.72 -16.38
N SER A 36 -8.46 0.24 -15.45
CA SER A 36 -9.55 1.16 -15.10
C SER A 36 -10.85 0.42 -14.71
N ASP A 37 -10.66 -0.73 -14.05
CA ASP A 37 -11.74 -1.57 -13.53
C ASP A 37 -12.10 -1.15 -12.10
N ALA A 38 -13.04 -0.21 -11.98
CA ALA A 38 -13.47 0.31 -10.68
C ALA A 38 -14.05 -0.77 -9.75
N CYS A 39 -14.75 -1.76 -10.29
CA CYS A 39 -15.28 -2.85 -9.48
C CYS A 39 -14.16 -3.77 -8.98
N GLY A 40 -13.20 -4.09 -9.86
CA GLY A 40 -12.03 -4.90 -9.52
C GLY A 40 -11.21 -4.26 -8.41
N MET A 41 -10.81 -2.99 -8.55
CA MET A 41 -10.00 -2.31 -7.55
C MET A 41 -10.70 -2.20 -6.18
N ILE A 42 -12.02 -1.97 -6.15
CA ILE A 42 -12.78 -1.93 -4.89
C ILE A 42 -12.81 -3.31 -4.24
N GLY A 43 -13.12 -4.35 -4.99
CA GLY A 43 -13.18 -5.72 -4.48
C GLY A 43 -11.84 -6.24 -3.99
N GLU A 44 -10.74 -5.95 -4.69
CA GLU A 44 -9.40 -6.32 -4.26
C GLU A 44 -8.93 -5.52 -3.04
N THR A 45 -9.38 -4.25 -2.91
CA THR A 45 -9.13 -3.44 -1.71
C THR A 45 -9.90 -3.99 -0.50
N GLU A 46 -11.13 -4.44 -0.67
CA GLU A 46 -11.88 -5.14 0.39
C GLU A 46 -11.17 -6.42 0.83
N GLN A 47 -10.59 -7.17 -0.12
CA GLN A 47 -9.83 -8.38 0.18
C GLN A 47 -8.56 -8.11 0.99
N ILE A 48 -7.80 -7.05 0.69
CA ILE A 48 -6.58 -6.72 1.46
C ILE A 48 -6.93 -6.28 2.90
N ASP A 49 -8.08 -5.68 3.13
CA ASP A 49 -8.54 -5.33 4.48
C ASP A 49 -8.70 -6.57 5.37
N GLU A 50 -9.22 -7.66 4.83
CA GLU A 50 -9.26 -8.96 5.52
C GLU A 50 -7.85 -9.50 5.85
N VAL A 51 -6.90 -9.34 4.94
CA VAL A 51 -5.50 -9.74 5.14
C VAL A 51 -4.85 -8.93 6.25
N ILE A 52 -5.05 -7.61 6.24
CA ILE A 52 -4.55 -6.70 7.27
C ILE A 52 -5.13 -7.07 8.64
N LYS A 53 -6.41 -7.42 8.69
CA LYS A 53 -7.05 -7.87 9.92
C LYS A 53 -6.36 -9.11 10.51
N GLU A 54 -6.07 -10.14 9.70
CA GLU A 54 -5.36 -11.35 10.17
C GLU A 54 -3.96 -11.01 10.71
N ALA A 55 -3.23 -10.11 10.04
CA ALA A 55 -1.92 -9.67 10.50
C ALA A 55 -2.00 -8.89 11.83
N LEU A 56 -2.97 -8.00 11.96
CA LEU A 56 -3.19 -7.22 13.18
C LEU A 56 -3.66 -8.08 14.34
N ASP A 57 -4.51 -9.07 14.11
CA ASP A 57 -4.98 -9.97 15.15
C ASP A 57 -3.80 -10.82 15.69
N PHE A 58 -2.95 -11.34 14.81
CA PHE A 58 -1.72 -12.01 15.20
C PHE A 58 -0.78 -11.09 15.99
N ALA A 59 -0.53 -9.87 15.50
CA ALA A 59 0.37 -8.92 16.16
C ALA A 59 -0.11 -8.51 17.57
N LYS A 60 -1.43 -8.40 17.76
CA LYS A 60 -2.03 -8.12 19.08
C LYS A 60 -1.86 -9.26 20.06
N GLU A 61 -1.97 -10.51 19.57
CA GLU A 61 -1.79 -11.71 20.40
C GLU A 61 -0.33 -11.95 20.75
N ASP A 62 0.57 -11.82 19.77
CA ASP A 62 2.01 -11.99 19.93
C ASP A 62 2.67 -10.87 20.74
N GLY A 63 2.26 -9.64 20.57
CA GLY A 63 2.75 -8.46 21.28
C GLY A 63 4.18 -8.02 20.91
N ASN A 64 4.86 -8.72 19.98
CA ASN A 64 6.23 -8.45 19.53
C ASN A 64 6.35 -8.43 18.01
N THR A 65 5.26 -8.24 17.31
CA THR A 65 5.20 -8.17 15.85
C THR A 65 4.91 -6.75 15.39
N LEU A 66 5.77 -6.22 14.50
CA LEU A 66 5.51 -4.99 13.74
C LEU A 66 4.74 -5.32 12.47
N VAL A 67 3.60 -4.70 12.28
CA VAL A 67 2.84 -4.72 11.02
C VAL A 67 3.00 -3.36 10.36
N VAL A 68 3.40 -3.36 9.09
CA VAL A 68 3.48 -2.16 8.25
C VAL A 68 2.59 -2.36 7.03
N VAL A 69 1.75 -1.38 6.74
CA VAL A 69 0.87 -1.37 5.57
C VAL A 69 1.18 -0.14 4.73
N THR A 70 1.50 -0.36 3.48
CA THR A 70 1.80 0.72 2.52
C THR A 70 1.51 0.27 1.09
N ALA A 71 1.67 1.19 0.14
CA ALA A 71 1.74 0.88 -1.28
C ALA A 71 3.12 1.29 -1.82
N ASP A 72 3.55 0.69 -2.92
CA ASP A 72 4.79 1.03 -3.63
C ASP A 72 4.62 2.29 -4.50
N HIS A 73 3.42 2.55 -5.00
CA HIS A 73 3.00 3.76 -5.72
C HIS A 73 1.50 3.98 -5.59
N ALA A 74 1.01 5.10 -6.11
CA ALA A 74 -0.41 5.39 -6.23
C ALA A 74 -0.92 5.14 -7.66
N HIS A 75 -2.23 5.17 -7.80
CA HIS A 75 -2.96 5.31 -9.05
C HIS A 75 -3.81 6.59 -9.05
N THR A 76 -4.41 6.93 -10.19
CA THR A 76 -5.21 8.16 -10.35
C THR A 76 -6.72 7.87 -10.46
N ALA A 77 -7.17 6.80 -9.81
CA ALA A 77 -8.60 6.58 -9.64
C ALA A 77 -9.14 7.55 -8.59
N GLU A 78 -10.08 8.40 -8.98
CA GLU A 78 -10.63 9.46 -8.13
C GLU A 78 -12.16 9.47 -8.18
N ILE A 79 -12.81 9.69 -7.02
CA ILE A 79 -14.26 9.92 -7.00
C ILE A 79 -14.51 11.34 -7.53
N VAL A 80 -15.30 11.44 -8.58
CA VAL A 80 -15.63 12.71 -9.23
C VAL A 80 -17.14 12.96 -9.17
N PRO A 81 -17.61 14.22 -9.27
CA PRO A 81 -19.04 14.53 -9.35
C PRO A 81 -19.71 13.82 -10.51
N ASP A 82 -20.90 13.25 -10.30
CA ASP A 82 -21.66 12.61 -11.35
C ASP A 82 -22.25 13.63 -12.32
N GLY A 83 -22.18 13.31 -13.63
CA GLY A 83 -22.71 14.16 -14.70
C GLY A 83 -21.79 15.29 -15.14
N GLU A 84 -20.61 15.46 -14.56
CA GLU A 84 -19.62 16.41 -15.06
C GLU A 84 -18.79 15.82 -16.21
N GLU A 85 -18.37 16.69 -17.13
CA GLU A 85 -17.42 16.32 -18.18
C GLU A 85 -16.01 16.19 -17.57
N SER A 86 -15.34 15.10 -17.89
CA SER A 86 -13.95 14.86 -17.47
C SER A 86 -13.07 14.63 -18.69
N VAL A 87 -11.84 15.07 -18.62
CA VAL A 87 -10.81 14.80 -19.64
C VAL A 87 -10.31 13.36 -19.60
N SER A 88 -10.73 12.58 -18.60
CA SER A 88 -10.34 11.18 -18.39
C SER A 88 -11.54 10.24 -18.58
N ALA A 89 -11.24 8.95 -18.70
CA ALA A 89 -12.29 7.93 -18.66
C ALA A 89 -13.03 7.99 -17.32
N ILE A 90 -14.35 7.79 -17.36
CA ILE A 90 -15.20 7.72 -16.14
C ILE A 90 -15.97 6.41 -16.15
N THR A 91 -15.94 5.72 -15.03
CA THR A 91 -16.81 4.58 -14.75
C THR A 91 -17.86 4.97 -13.71
N ARG A 92 -19.14 4.68 -14.00
CA ARG A 92 -20.24 4.88 -13.06
C ARG A 92 -20.61 3.58 -12.40
N LEU A 93 -20.58 3.57 -11.08
CA LEU A 93 -20.97 2.45 -10.25
C LEU A 93 -22.31 2.77 -9.60
N GLN A 94 -23.25 1.83 -9.66
CA GLN A 94 -24.54 1.99 -9.01
C GLN A 94 -24.65 1.09 -7.78
N SER A 95 -24.94 1.69 -6.61
CA SER A 95 -25.17 0.94 -5.40
C SER A 95 -26.49 0.17 -5.49
N PRO A 96 -26.50 -1.14 -5.24
CA PRO A 96 -27.77 -1.89 -5.18
C PRO A 96 -28.55 -1.65 -3.90
N LYS A 97 -27.94 -1.08 -2.86
CA LYS A 97 -28.52 -0.95 -1.52
C LYS A 97 -29.11 0.43 -1.24
N ASP A 98 -28.50 1.49 -1.75
CA ASP A 98 -28.78 2.87 -1.36
C ASP A 98 -29.73 3.58 -2.35
N GLY A 99 -30.81 2.91 -2.75
CA GLY A 99 -31.78 3.49 -3.68
C GLY A 99 -31.24 3.76 -5.09
N GLY A 100 -30.12 3.12 -5.45
CA GLY A 100 -29.48 3.29 -6.74
C GLY A 100 -28.53 4.49 -6.81
N ALA A 101 -27.98 4.94 -5.65
CA ALA A 101 -26.97 5.98 -5.63
C ALA A 101 -25.81 5.66 -6.59
N ILE A 102 -25.36 6.68 -7.32
CA ILE A 102 -24.29 6.57 -8.33
C ILE A 102 -23.02 7.15 -7.74
N MET A 103 -21.90 6.43 -7.90
CA MET A 103 -20.55 6.90 -7.68
C MET A 103 -19.82 6.93 -9.03
N SER A 104 -19.28 8.06 -9.39
CA SER A 104 -18.48 8.22 -10.60
C SER A 104 -17.00 8.21 -10.23
N VAL A 105 -16.21 7.37 -10.92
CA VAL A 105 -14.76 7.24 -10.73
C VAL A 105 -14.07 7.66 -12.03
N GLY A 106 -13.22 8.67 -11.96
CA GLY A 106 -12.37 9.13 -13.05
C GLY A 106 -10.97 8.52 -12.95
N PHE A 107 -10.29 8.34 -14.10
CA PHE A 107 -8.96 7.72 -14.22
C PHE A 107 -7.99 8.70 -14.89
N GLY A 108 -7.40 9.60 -14.10
CA GLY A 108 -6.69 10.79 -14.57
C GLY A 108 -5.47 10.54 -15.47
N THR A 109 -4.76 9.42 -15.29
CA THR A 109 -3.57 9.08 -16.09
C THR A 109 -3.81 8.01 -17.15
N GLN A 110 -5.08 7.71 -17.46
CA GLN A 110 -5.39 6.78 -18.53
C GLN A 110 -5.28 7.47 -19.91
N PRO A 111 -4.29 7.13 -20.75
CA PRO A 111 -4.20 7.68 -22.09
C PRO A 111 -5.35 7.19 -22.96
N TRP A 112 -5.90 8.09 -23.74
CA TRP A 112 -6.93 7.76 -24.71
C TRP A 112 -6.65 8.41 -26.07
N SER A 113 -7.23 7.87 -27.12
CA SER A 113 -7.19 8.42 -28.47
C SER A 113 -8.45 7.99 -29.23
N ILE A 114 -8.77 8.71 -30.27
CA ILE A 114 -9.79 8.29 -31.24
C ILE A 114 -9.07 7.71 -32.44
N ASP A 115 -9.46 6.51 -32.88
CA ASP A 115 -8.92 5.90 -34.09
C ASP A 115 -9.54 6.52 -35.37
N ALA A 116 -9.06 6.09 -36.54
CA ALA A 116 -9.52 6.63 -37.83
C ALA A 116 -11.01 6.34 -38.10
N GLU A 117 -11.57 5.33 -37.46
CA GLU A 117 -12.97 4.92 -37.56
C GLU A 117 -13.86 5.61 -36.49
N GLY A 118 -13.29 6.49 -35.64
CA GLY A 118 -14.01 7.25 -34.63
C GLY A 118 -14.22 6.48 -33.31
N ASN A 119 -13.56 5.34 -33.09
CA ASN A 119 -13.68 4.57 -31.85
C ASN A 119 -12.71 5.04 -30.79
N LEU A 120 -13.17 5.05 -29.53
CA LEU A 120 -12.33 5.31 -28.37
C LEU A 120 -11.33 4.16 -28.18
N ARG A 121 -10.06 4.49 -28.10
CA ARG A 121 -8.95 3.60 -27.73
C ARG A 121 -8.35 4.07 -26.42
N THR A 122 -8.34 3.21 -25.43
CA THR A 122 -7.68 3.46 -24.14
C THR A 122 -6.45 2.57 -24.00
N LYS A 123 -5.45 3.05 -23.28
CA LYS A 123 -4.28 2.27 -22.88
C LYS A 123 -4.33 2.06 -21.37
N SER A 124 -3.42 1.26 -20.85
CA SER A 124 -3.25 1.05 -19.43
C SER A 124 -3.06 2.37 -18.68
N MET A 125 -3.76 2.55 -17.57
CA MET A 125 -3.56 3.69 -16.68
C MET A 125 -2.12 3.69 -16.17
N GLN A 126 -1.50 4.86 -16.02
CA GLN A 126 -0.13 5.00 -15.57
C GLN A 126 -0.08 5.49 -14.12
N HIS A 127 1.04 5.24 -13.45
CA HIS A 127 1.26 5.68 -12.08
C HIS A 127 1.51 7.19 -12.01
N PRO A 128 0.94 7.92 -11.05
CA PRO A 128 1.30 9.30 -10.75
C PRO A 128 2.49 9.36 -9.81
N GLY A 129 3.24 10.44 -9.84
CA GLY A 129 4.29 10.75 -8.87
C GLY A 129 3.72 11.40 -7.60
N THR A 130 2.82 10.71 -6.91
CA THR A 130 2.19 11.23 -5.68
C THR A 130 2.55 10.36 -4.47
N GLN A 131 2.34 10.94 -3.28
CA GLN A 131 2.58 10.24 -2.02
C GLN A 131 1.53 9.15 -1.79
N VAL A 132 1.96 8.08 -1.15
CA VAL A 132 1.08 7.00 -0.66
C VAL A 132 1.09 6.97 0.86
N ARG A 133 0.07 6.39 1.44
CA ARG A 133 -0.02 6.23 2.90
C ARG A 133 0.89 5.10 3.36
N ILE A 134 1.48 5.30 4.56
CA ILE A 134 2.10 4.24 5.33
C ILE A 134 1.48 4.22 6.71
N ALA A 135 1.22 3.04 7.26
CA ALA A 135 0.70 2.87 8.61
C ALA A 135 1.42 1.71 9.29
N GLY A 136 1.63 1.83 10.58
CA GLY A 136 2.29 0.81 11.41
C GLY A 136 1.49 0.48 12.66
N TYR A 137 1.62 -0.77 13.12
CA TYR A 137 1.12 -1.26 14.39
C TYR A 137 2.15 -2.16 15.05
N GLY A 138 2.31 -2.06 16.38
CA GLY A 138 3.23 -2.87 17.16
C GLY A 138 4.55 -2.16 17.46
N PRO A 139 5.54 -2.85 18.05
CA PRO A 139 6.83 -2.28 18.43
C PRO A 139 7.56 -1.72 17.20
N GLY A 140 8.04 -0.47 17.27
CA GLY A 140 8.71 0.20 16.16
C GLY A 140 7.78 0.94 15.20
N SER A 141 6.45 0.90 15.41
CA SER A 141 5.48 1.60 14.56
C SER A 141 5.59 3.12 14.60
N GLU A 142 6.21 3.68 15.64
CA GLU A 142 6.54 5.11 15.73
C GLU A 142 7.47 5.58 14.61
N ASN A 143 8.24 4.69 14.00
CA ASN A 143 9.17 4.99 12.92
C ASN A 143 8.50 5.17 11.55
N VAL A 144 7.20 4.90 11.43
CA VAL A 144 6.44 5.16 10.20
C VAL A 144 5.55 6.41 10.27
N ASN A 145 5.82 7.30 11.24
CA ASN A 145 5.11 8.55 11.37
C ASN A 145 5.74 9.67 10.53
N GLY A 146 4.87 10.57 10.03
CA GLY A 146 5.30 11.71 9.22
C GLY A 146 5.55 11.34 7.76
N GLN A 147 6.43 12.11 7.10
CA GLN A 147 6.81 11.90 5.70
C GLN A 147 8.12 11.13 5.65
N LEU A 148 8.12 10.02 4.95
CA LEU A 148 9.26 9.14 4.75
C LEU A 148 9.67 9.14 3.27
N ASP A 149 10.94 8.89 3.01
CA ASP A 149 11.40 8.42 1.71
C ASP A 149 11.01 6.95 1.53
N GLN A 150 10.68 6.52 0.33
CA GLN A 150 10.28 5.13 0.07
C GLN A 150 11.35 4.13 0.53
N THR A 151 12.62 4.49 0.41
CA THR A 151 13.76 3.67 0.84
C THR A 151 13.88 3.57 2.37
N ASP A 152 13.28 4.48 3.13
CA ASP A 152 13.33 4.45 4.60
C ASP A 152 12.58 3.23 5.17
N ALA A 153 11.61 2.69 4.43
CA ALA A 153 10.89 1.46 4.80
C ALA A 153 11.85 0.27 5.03
N PHE A 154 12.95 0.20 4.28
CA PHE A 154 13.98 -0.82 4.50
C PHE A 154 14.57 -0.75 5.91
N TYR A 155 14.90 0.46 6.36
CA TYR A 155 15.51 0.64 7.69
C TYR A 155 14.50 0.35 8.81
N VAL A 156 13.24 0.71 8.64
CA VAL A 156 12.17 0.35 9.59
C VAL A 156 12.10 -1.17 9.77
N MET A 157 12.08 -1.92 8.66
CA MET A 157 12.00 -3.38 8.69
C MET A 157 13.28 -4.02 9.24
N ALA A 158 14.47 -3.56 8.80
CA ALA A 158 15.75 -4.08 9.25
C ALA A 158 15.97 -3.86 10.76
N ASN A 159 15.57 -2.71 11.28
CA ASN A 159 15.65 -2.39 12.68
C ASN A 159 14.71 -3.25 13.53
N ALA A 160 13.46 -3.42 13.08
CA ALA A 160 12.50 -4.28 13.77
C ALA A 160 13.02 -5.72 13.92
N LEU A 161 13.72 -6.22 12.90
CA LEU A 161 14.33 -7.56 12.89
C LEU A 161 15.73 -7.60 13.50
N ARG A 162 16.25 -6.48 13.99
CA ARG A 162 17.62 -6.35 14.55
C ARG A 162 18.72 -6.89 13.62
N LEU A 163 18.55 -6.66 12.30
CA LEU A 163 19.51 -7.12 11.28
C LEU A 163 20.77 -6.25 11.20
N ASN A 164 20.90 -5.26 12.05
CA ASN A 164 21.96 -4.24 12.06
C ASN A 164 23.30 -4.76 12.59
N GLY A 165 23.52 -6.05 12.51
CA GLY A 165 24.84 -6.70 12.75
C GLY A 165 25.62 -6.10 13.89
N GLY A 166 25.09 -6.14 15.14
CA GLY A 166 25.84 -5.91 16.35
C GLY A 166 26.97 -4.87 16.27
N THR A 167 26.67 -3.62 15.95
CA THR A 167 27.60 -2.56 16.32
C THR A 167 27.56 -2.51 17.85
N GLU A 168 28.67 -2.92 18.49
CA GLU A 168 28.88 -2.68 19.91
C GLU A 168 28.78 -1.17 20.15
N GLY A 169 27.58 -0.69 20.46
CA GLY A 169 27.31 0.73 20.65
C GLY A 169 25.85 1.11 20.47
N GLY A 170 24.97 0.21 20.07
CA GLY A 170 23.51 0.41 20.15
C GLY A 170 22.93 1.54 19.29
N GLN A 171 23.64 2.04 18.29
CA GLN A 171 23.04 2.96 17.34
C GLN A 171 22.24 2.19 16.30
N ASP A 172 20.96 2.48 16.27
CA ASP A 172 20.01 1.99 15.31
C ASP A 172 20.38 2.52 13.88
N LEU A 173 20.28 1.69 12.85
CA LEU A 173 20.49 2.14 11.45
C LEU A 173 19.61 3.34 11.11
N TRP A 174 18.43 3.41 11.70
CA TRP A 174 17.52 4.53 11.56
C TRP A 174 18.14 5.83 12.13
N GLU A 175 18.71 5.79 13.33
CA GLU A 175 19.37 6.96 13.94
C GLU A 175 20.55 7.45 13.10
N ILE A 176 21.36 6.52 12.56
CA ILE A 176 22.50 6.87 11.69
C ILE A 176 21.98 7.54 10.40
N THR A 177 20.93 7.02 9.78
CA THR A 177 20.39 7.55 8.52
C THR A 177 19.70 8.89 8.74
N MET A 178 18.89 9.03 9.78
CA MET A 178 18.19 10.28 10.09
C MET A 178 19.14 11.36 10.60
N GLY A 179 20.15 11.00 11.39
CA GLY A 179 21.20 11.92 11.81
C GLY A 179 21.94 12.53 10.62
N ASN A 180 22.26 11.76 9.60
CA ASN A 180 22.90 12.24 8.39
C ASN A 180 21.96 13.12 7.53
N LYS A 181 20.67 12.77 7.43
CA LYS A 181 19.67 13.61 6.72
C LYS A 181 19.48 14.97 7.39
N VAL A 182 19.41 15.02 8.71
CA VAL A 182 19.28 16.28 9.45
C VAL A 182 20.52 17.15 9.28
N GLN A 183 21.71 16.59 9.27
CA GLN A 183 22.95 17.34 9.02
C GLN A 183 23.01 17.87 7.58
N SER A 184 22.51 17.14 6.59
CA SER A 184 22.50 17.57 5.19
C SER A 184 21.49 18.70 4.89
N LEU A 185 20.46 18.86 5.73
CA LEU A 185 19.48 19.94 5.62
C LEU A 185 19.91 21.21 6.37
N ALA A 186 20.91 21.12 7.25
CA ALA A 186 21.44 22.21 8.03
C ALA A 186 22.70 22.83 7.41
N SER A 187 23.22 22.30 6.31
CA SER A 187 24.35 22.80 5.53
C SER A 187 23.87 23.47 4.25
#